data_f05dae2443f13168c23827c02e45ec6b
#
_entry.id   f05dae2443f13168c23827c02e45ec6b
#
_cell.length_a   1.000
_cell.length_b   1.000
_cell.length_c   1.000
_cell.angle_alpha   90.00
_cell.angle_beta   90.00
_cell.angle_gamma   90.00
#
_symmetry.space_group_name_H-M   'P 1'
#
loop_
_entity.id
_entity.type
_entity.pdbx_description
1 polymer ?
#
loop_
_entity_poly.entity_id
_entity_poly.type
_entity_poly.pdbx_seq_one_letter_code
_entity_poly.pdbx_strand_id
1 'polypeptide(L)'
;MCIRDRDSTVESSSGSKIIYQRRVSDLALLNKQGIGSLDFINIALVFRFSANDFKSDARETELDSEYGTAEQLNYINSNMAEYIDFNVPWSVNASYNLNRRKLGYRDPTITQTLTFSGDLSISEKTKLSFRSGYDFKNKMMTQTSINATRDLHCWRINFSWVPFGRFQSYNLSINAVSALLQDLKLEKRSRFFDNL
;
A
#
# COMPACT_ATOMS: atom_id res chain seq x y z
N MET A 1 0.01 13.65 -24.59
CA MET A 1 -1.43 13.45 -24.85
C MET A 1 -1.59 13.20 -26.34
N CYS A 2 -1.76 11.96 -26.78
CA CYS A 2 -1.96 11.64 -28.19
C CYS A 2 -3.45 11.62 -28.47
N ILE A 3 -3.92 12.61 -29.22
CA ILE A 3 -5.28 12.66 -29.74
C ILE A 3 -5.26 11.87 -31.03
N ARG A 4 -5.93 10.72 -31.03
CA ARG A 4 -5.99 9.82 -32.19
C ARG A 4 -7.40 9.77 -32.72
N ASP A 5 -7.48 9.78 -34.01
CA ASP A 5 -8.56 9.49 -34.97
C ASP A 5 -10.01 9.39 -34.44
N ARG A 6 -10.88 10.17 -35.05
CA ARG A 6 -12.33 10.09 -34.84
C ARG A 6 -12.89 9.08 -35.83
N ASP A 7 -13.53 8.05 -35.31
CA ASP A 7 -14.16 7.02 -36.11
C ASP A 7 -15.54 7.52 -36.58
N SER A 8 -15.78 7.49 -37.84
CA SER A 8 -17.10 7.69 -38.42
C SER A 8 -17.58 6.39 -39.07
N THR A 9 -18.78 5.96 -38.72
CA THR A 9 -19.43 4.80 -39.34
C THR A 9 -20.44 5.31 -40.37
N VAL A 10 -20.32 4.81 -41.60
CA VAL A 10 -21.33 5.05 -42.66
C VAL A 10 -21.91 3.71 -43.00
N GLU A 11 -23.24 3.59 -42.97
CA GLU A 11 -23.95 2.41 -43.46
C GLU A 11 -24.06 2.50 -44.97
N SER A 12 -23.54 1.49 -45.66
CA SER A 12 -23.72 1.33 -47.09
C SER A 12 -25.10 0.75 -47.38
N SER A 13 -25.69 1.09 -48.50
CA SER A 13 -26.97 0.56 -48.97
C SER A 13 -26.98 -0.98 -49.13
N SER A 14 -25.84 -1.64 -49.05
CA SER A 14 -25.68 -3.09 -49.08
C SER A 14 -25.62 -3.76 -47.70
N GLY A 15 -25.85 -3.01 -46.61
CA GLY A 15 -25.80 -3.53 -45.23
C GLY A 15 -24.40 -3.78 -44.67
N SER A 16 -23.33 -3.47 -45.40
CA SER A 16 -21.96 -3.57 -44.89
C SER A 16 -21.59 -2.29 -44.15
N LYS A 17 -21.16 -2.46 -42.90
CA LYS A 17 -20.72 -1.34 -42.07
C LYS A 17 -19.29 -1.00 -42.41
N ILE A 18 -19.07 0.12 -43.09
CA ILE A 18 -17.74 0.60 -43.44
C ILE A 18 -17.29 1.59 -42.37
N ILE A 19 -16.16 1.31 -41.78
CA ILE A 19 -15.56 2.11 -40.73
C ILE A 19 -14.41 2.92 -41.33
N TYR A 20 -14.53 4.24 -41.31
CA TYR A 20 -13.48 5.14 -41.74
C TYR A 20 -12.72 5.71 -40.56
N GLN A 21 -11.40 5.64 -40.63
CA GLN A 21 -10.52 6.34 -39.69
C GLN A 21 -10.14 7.69 -40.28
N ARG A 22 -10.56 8.76 -39.64
CA ARG A 22 -10.17 10.10 -40.01
C ARG A 22 -9.15 10.64 -38.99
N ARG A 23 -7.98 11.03 -39.44
CA ARG A 23 -7.04 11.75 -38.57
C ARG A 23 -7.62 13.07 -38.16
N VAL A 24 -7.71 13.29 -36.85
CA VAL A 24 -8.04 14.59 -36.26
C VAL A 24 -6.74 15.35 -36.12
N SER A 25 -6.65 16.55 -36.70
CA SER A 25 -5.47 17.40 -36.54
C SER A 25 -5.31 17.83 -35.09
N ASP A 26 -4.08 18.08 -34.66
CA ASP A 26 -3.73 18.55 -33.31
C ASP A 26 -4.49 19.81 -32.86
N LEU A 27 -5.09 20.53 -33.82
CA LEU A 27 -5.89 21.72 -33.62
C LEU A 27 -7.40 21.48 -33.68
N ALA A 28 -7.85 20.25 -33.46
CA ALA A 28 -9.27 19.85 -33.51
C ALA A 28 -10.19 20.70 -32.61
N LEU A 29 -9.66 21.15 -31.47
CA LEU A 29 -10.34 22.05 -30.54
C LEU A 29 -10.64 23.43 -31.18
N LEU A 30 -9.72 23.95 -31.96
CA LEU A 30 -9.88 25.26 -32.64
C LEU A 30 -10.79 25.14 -33.87
N ASN A 31 -10.84 23.96 -34.50
CA ASN A 31 -11.61 23.71 -35.71
C ASN A 31 -13.04 23.19 -35.43
N LYS A 32 -13.55 23.28 -34.20
CA LYS A 32 -14.88 22.79 -33.79
C LYS A 32 -15.15 21.33 -34.13
N GLN A 33 -14.12 20.53 -34.39
CA GLN A 33 -14.24 19.08 -34.68
C GLN A 33 -14.45 18.21 -33.43
N GLY A 34 -14.57 18.86 -32.27
CA GLY A 34 -14.82 18.23 -30.97
C GLY A 34 -13.55 17.78 -30.28
N ILE A 35 -13.68 17.46 -29.00
CA ILE A 35 -12.62 16.91 -28.17
C ILE A 35 -12.36 15.48 -28.66
N GLY A 36 -11.14 15.18 -29.10
CA GLY A 36 -10.75 13.85 -29.55
C GLY A 36 -10.98 12.77 -28.48
N SER A 37 -10.87 11.51 -28.85
CA SER A 37 -10.99 10.41 -27.89
C SER A 37 -9.75 10.33 -27.02
N LEU A 38 -9.96 10.17 -25.72
CA LEU A 38 -8.89 10.00 -24.76
C LEU A 38 -8.51 8.51 -24.71
N ASP A 39 -7.38 8.15 -25.33
CA ASP A 39 -6.95 6.77 -25.47
C ASP A 39 -6.27 6.22 -24.21
N PHE A 40 -5.56 7.09 -23.51
CA PHE A 40 -4.80 6.69 -22.34
C PHE A 40 -4.82 7.76 -21.24
N ILE A 41 -5.15 7.32 -20.02
CA ILE A 41 -4.99 8.11 -18.80
C ILE A 41 -4.26 7.26 -17.79
N ASN A 42 -3.24 7.79 -17.19
CA ASN A 42 -2.61 7.19 -16.02
C ASN A 42 -2.53 8.26 -14.92
N ILE A 43 -3.14 7.98 -13.79
CA ILE A 43 -3.09 8.82 -12.60
C ILE A 43 -2.50 7.98 -11.49
N ALA A 44 -1.41 8.44 -10.91
CA ALA A 44 -0.78 7.84 -9.74
C ALA A 44 -0.76 8.88 -8.61
N LEU A 45 -1.39 8.55 -7.49
CA LEU A 45 -1.38 9.34 -6.27
C LEU A 45 -0.62 8.55 -5.21
N VAL A 46 0.34 9.18 -4.58
CA VAL A 46 1.13 8.58 -3.51
C VAL A 46 1.00 9.43 -2.26
N PHE A 47 0.58 8.81 -1.17
CA PHE A 47 0.47 9.41 0.15
C PHE A 47 1.48 8.72 1.07
N ARG A 48 2.20 9.51 1.82
CA ARG A 48 3.11 9.01 2.85
C ARG A 48 2.77 9.68 4.16
N PHE A 49 2.66 8.89 5.20
CA PHE A 49 2.41 9.32 6.57
C PHE A 49 3.46 8.68 7.47
N SER A 50 3.97 9.45 8.41
CA SER A 50 4.94 8.97 9.39
C SER A 50 4.62 9.51 10.78
N ALA A 51 5.17 8.88 11.81
CA ALA A 51 5.01 9.36 13.18
C ALA A 51 5.46 10.82 13.35
N ASN A 52 6.46 11.25 12.57
CA ASN A 52 6.98 12.60 12.62
C ASN A 52 5.99 13.65 12.09
N ASP A 53 5.11 13.26 11.15
CA ASP A 53 4.11 14.19 10.57
C ASP A 53 2.99 14.53 11.58
N PHE A 54 2.85 13.71 12.62
CA PHE A 54 1.84 13.85 13.67
C PHE A 54 2.44 14.23 15.03
N LYS A 55 3.76 14.44 15.11
CA LYS A 55 4.34 15.08 16.28
C LYS A 55 3.85 16.52 16.27
N SER A 56 2.71 16.75 16.95
CA SER A 56 2.46 18.06 17.47
C SER A 56 3.62 18.41 18.39
N ASP A 57 4.02 19.69 18.43
CA ASP A 57 4.77 20.25 19.56
C ASP A 57 3.91 20.09 20.83
N ALA A 58 3.69 18.85 21.24
CA ALA A 58 3.18 18.57 22.57
C ALA A 58 4.28 19.08 23.50
N ARG A 59 4.21 20.38 23.81
CA ARG A 59 4.67 20.86 25.10
C ARG A 59 4.31 19.78 26.09
N GLU A 60 5.27 19.37 26.89
CA GLU A 60 5.04 18.62 28.11
C GLU A 60 3.89 19.32 28.84
N THR A 61 2.68 18.88 28.55
CA THR A 61 1.49 19.41 29.21
C THR A 61 1.49 18.64 30.50
N GLU A 62 1.96 19.30 31.58
CA GLU A 62 1.74 18.82 32.93
C GLU A 62 0.27 18.39 33.01
N LEU A 63 0.06 17.12 33.32
CA LEU A 63 -1.31 16.60 33.51
C LEU A 63 -1.95 17.39 34.62
N ASP A 64 -3.00 18.11 34.30
CA ASP A 64 -3.73 18.94 35.24
C ASP A 64 -4.55 18.06 36.19
N SER A 65 -4.82 18.54 37.38
CA SER A 65 -5.36 17.82 38.52
C SER A 65 -6.78 17.26 38.38
N GLU A 66 -7.36 17.27 37.20
CA GLU A 66 -8.73 16.79 36.96
C GLU A 66 -8.84 15.23 36.97
N TYR A 67 -7.72 14.49 36.86
CA TYR A 67 -7.70 13.03 36.73
C TYR A 67 -6.69 12.33 37.66
N GLY A 68 -6.69 12.64 38.94
CA GLY A 68 -5.85 11.89 39.90
C GLY A 68 -5.59 12.68 41.19
N THR A 69 -5.01 12.02 42.20
CA THR A 69 -4.52 12.69 43.40
C THR A 69 -3.23 13.44 43.10
N ALA A 70 -2.99 14.58 43.79
CA ALA A 70 -1.80 15.40 43.60
C ALA A 70 -0.46 14.59 43.74
N GLU A 71 -0.46 13.56 44.58
CA GLU A 71 0.70 12.66 44.75
C GLU A 71 0.93 11.76 43.56
N GLN A 72 -0.15 11.22 42.94
CA GLN A 72 -0.07 10.41 41.75
C GLN A 72 0.40 11.23 40.55
N LEU A 73 -0.10 12.45 40.40
CA LEU A 73 0.31 13.37 39.35
C LEU A 73 1.77 13.79 39.48
N ASN A 74 2.24 14.10 40.69
CA ASN A 74 3.64 14.40 40.95
C ASN A 74 4.54 13.20 40.65
N TYR A 75 4.10 11.97 40.98
CA TYR A 75 4.87 10.76 40.65
C TYR A 75 4.94 10.54 39.14
N ILE A 76 3.83 10.68 38.43
CA ILE A 76 3.78 10.54 36.95
C ILE A 76 4.61 11.62 36.28
N ASN A 77 4.48 12.88 36.70
CA ASN A 77 5.23 14.00 36.11
C ASN A 77 6.74 13.93 36.41
N SER A 78 7.14 13.36 37.54
CA SER A 78 8.57 13.16 37.86
C SER A 78 9.17 11.93 37.19
N ASN A 79 8.36 10.96 36.75
CA ASN A 79 8.81 9.71 36.10
C ASN A 79 8.18 9.49 34.72
N MET A 80 7.99 10.57 33.98
CA MET A 80 7.31 10.55 32.67
C MET A 80 7.96 9.57 31.68
N ALA A 81 9.28 9.31 31.80
CA ALA A 81 10.00 8.35 30.99
C ALA A 81 9.68 6.86 31.29
N GLU A 82 9.10 6.55 32.45
CA GLU A 82 8.63 5.20 32.80
C GLU A 82 7.22 4.92 32.27
N TYR A 83 6.43 5.95 32.01
CA TYR A 83 5.10 5.85 31.45
C TYR A 83 5.18 5.93 29.92
N ILE A 84 5.20 4.77 29.29
CA ILE A 84 5.01 4.48 27.87
C ILE A 84 5.34 5.67 26.95
N ASP A 85 6.55 5.71 26.46
CA ASP A 85 6.89 6.56 25.32
C ASP A 85 6.15 6.04 24.09
N PHE A 86 5.00 6.61 23.76
CA PHE A 86 4.26 6.34 22.52
C PHE A 86 4.97 6.86 21.28
N ASN A 87 6.20 7.27 21.39
CA ASN A 87 7.02 7.70 20.25
C ASN A 87 7.48 6.52 19.41
N VAL A 88 6.56 5.59 19.15
CA VAL A 88 6.79 4.44 18.30
C VAL A 88 6.97 4.93 16.88
N PRO A 89 8.14 4.77 16.27
CA PRO A 89 8.35 5.17 14.88
C PRO A 89 7.54 4.25 13.96
N TRP A 90 6.64 4.84 13.20
CA TRP A 90 5.87 4.16 12.18
C TRP A 90 5.85 4.97 10.89
N SER A 91 5.68 4.27 9.79
CA SER A 91 5.44 4.87 8.49
C SER A 91 4.39 4.09 7.72
N VAL A 92 3.50 4.78 7.02
CA VAL A 92 2.49 4.19 6.15
C VAL A 92 2.56 4.89 4.80
N ASN A 93 2.65 4.09 3.74
CA ASN A 93 2.60 4.55 2.37
C ASN A 93 1.33 3.99 1.72
N ALA A 94 0.54 4.85 1.09
CA ALA A 94 -0.60 4.47 0.29
C ALA A 94 -0.40 4.99 -1.14
N SER A 95 -0.59 4.15 -2.15
CA SER A 95 -0.54 4.55 -3.55
C SER A 95 -1.80 4.10 -4.27
N TYR A 96 -2.47 5.05 -4.90
CA TYR A 96 -3.62 4.80 -5.74
C TYR A 96 -3.22 4.99 -7.20
N ASN A 97 -3.48 3.97 -8.02
CA ASN A 97 -3.23 3.99 -9.44
C ASN A 97 -4.54 3.80 -10.20
N LEU A 98 -4.84 4.72 -11.09
CA LEU A 98 -5.90 4.63 -12.07
C LEU A 98 -5.30 4.60 -13.45
N ASN A 99 -5.54 3.54 -14.19
CA ASN A 99 -5.12 3.39 -15.57
C ASN A 99 -6.37 3.15 -16.42
N ARG A 100 -6.59 4.04 -17.39
CA ARG A 100 -7.63 3.88 -18.41
C ARG A 100 -6.93 3.76 -19.76
N ARG A 101 -7.20 2.68 -20.47
CA ARG A 101 -6.65 2.42 -21.80
C ARG A 101 -7.76 2.06 -22.77
N LYS A 102 -7.82 2.77 -23.88
CA LYS A 102 -8.70 2.48 -25.01
C LYS A 102 -7.85 2.04 -26.20
N LEU A 103 -8.11 0.88 -26.76
CA LEU A 103 -7.44 0.35 -27.92
C LEU A 103 -8.41 0.30 -29.09
N GLY A 104 -8.29 1.29 -29.98
CA GLY A 104 -9.15 1.38 -31.17
C GLY A 104 -10.63 1.44 -30.83
N TYR A 105 -11.41 0.52 -31.39
CA TYR A 105 -12.88 0.45 -31.27
C TYR A 105 -13.39 -0.32 -30.03
N ARG A 106 -12.47 -0.87 -29.22
CA ARG A 106 -12.86 -1.63 -28.03
C ARG A 106 -13.25 -0.71 -26.89
N ASP A 107 -14.09 -1.20 -26.02
CA ASP A 107 -14.42 -0.50 -24.79
C ASP A 107 -13.16 -0.21 -23.96
N PRO A 108 -13.10 0.94 -23.30
CA PRO A 108 -11.94 1.31 -22.49
C PRO A 108 -11.80 0.35 -21.32
N THR A 109 -10.61 -0.19 -21.16
CA THR A 109 -10.26 -0.93 -19.96
C THR A 109 -9.83 0.04 -18.86
N ILE A 110 -10.50 -0.02 -17.73
CA ILE A 110 -10.17 0.76 -16.54
C ILE A 110 -9.63 -0.20 -15.49
N THR A 111 -8.44 0.10 -14.99
CA THR A 111 -7.83 -0.62 -13.88
C THR A 111 -7.57 0.38 -12.76
N GLN A 112 -8.07 0.06 -11.58
CA GLN A 112 -7.90 0.87 -10.38
C GLN A 112 -7.34 -0.02 -9.29
N THR A 113 -6.21 0.38 -8.73
CA THR A 113 -5.55 -0.35 -7.66
C THR A 113 -5.14 0.61 -6.55
N LEU A 114 -5.40 0.20 -5.33
CA LEU A 114 -4.88 0.84 -4.13
C LEU A 114 -3.87 -0.11 -3.51
N THR A 115 -2.66 0.35 -3.28
CA THR A 115 -1.63 -0.40 -2.57
C THR A 115 -1.26 0.36 -1.32
N PHE A 116 -1.13 -0.34 -0.21
CA PHE A 116 -0.67 0.25 1.04
C PHE A 116 0.36 -0.66 1.70
N SER A 117 1.34 -0.03 2.30
CA SER A 117 2.41 -0.69 3.04
C SER A 117 2.79 0.17 4.23
N GLY A 118 3.22 -0.47 5.30
CA GLY A 118 3.64 0.24 6.48
C GLY A 118 4.68 -0.54 7.27
N ASP A 119 5.45 0.21 8.01
CA ASP A 119 6.49 -0.25 8.91
C ASP A 119 6.22 0.34 10.29
N LEU A 120 6.32 -0.51 11.30
CA LEU A 120 6.09 -0.17 12.70
C LEU A 120 7.25 -0.74 13.53
N SER A 121 7.97 0.11 14.23
CA SER A 121 9.01 -0.32 15.16
C SER A 121 8.48 -0.26 16.58
N ILE A 122 7.85 -1.35 17.05
CA ILE A 122 7.25 -1.43 18.40
C ILE A 122 8.31 -1.20 19.49
N SER A 123 9.53 -1.64 19.23
CA SER A 123 10.71 -1.36 20.05
C SER A 123 11.94 -1.39 19.16
N GLU A 124 13.12 -0.98 19.71
CA GLU A 124 14.40 -1.07 18.99
C GLU A 124 14.68 -2.49 18.46
N LYS A 125 14.19 -3.51 19.17
CA LYS A 125 14.39 -4.93 18.86
C LYS A 125 13.21 -5.59 18.13
N THR A 126 12.08 -4.91 17.98
CA THR A 126 10.86 -5.50 17.39
C THR A 126 10.34 -4.61 16.28
N LYS A 127 10.36 -5.13 15.06
CA LYS A 127 9.88 -4.46 13.86
C LYS A 127 8.76 -5.28 13.23
N LEU A 128 7.72 -4.60 12.80
CA LEU A 128 6.59 -5.15 12.07
C LEU A 128 6.46 -4.40 10.76
N SER A 129 6.31 -5.12 9.66
CA SER A 129 5.98 -4.53 8.37
C SER A 129 4.78 -5.24 7.75
N PHE A 130 3.97 -4.49 7.04
CA PHE A 130 2.84 -5.05 6.30
C PHE A 130 2.76 -4.46 4.91
N ARG A 131 2.24 -5.23 3.99
CA ARG A 131 1.91 -4.80 2.64
C ARG A 131 0.60 -5.44 2.22
N SER A 132 -0.28 -4.64 1.63
CA SER A 132 -1.54 -5.10 1.09
C SER A 132 -1.98 -4.20 -0.05
N GLY A 133 -3.10 -4.52 -0.68
CA GLY A 133 -3.73 -3.68 -1.68
C GLY A 133 -5.14 -4.14 -1.99
N TYR A 134 -5.83 -3.33 -2.78
CA TYR A 134 -7.19 -3.59 -3.20
C TYR A 134 -7.33 -3.34 -4.71
N ASP A 135 -7.88 -4.31 -5.42
CA ASP A 135 -8.24 -4.21 -6.82
C ASP A 135 -9.74 -3.89 -6.92
N PHE A 136 -10.04 -2.67 -7.36
CA PHE A 136 -11.43 -2.20 -7.47
C PHE A 136 -12.19 -2.87 -8.61
N LYS A 137 -11.49 -3.34 -9.65
CA LYS A 137 -12.11 -4.02 -10.78
C LYS A 137 -12.60 -5.41 -10.38
N ASN A 138 -11.76 -6.15 -9.69
CA ASN A 138 -12.08 -7.51 -9.25
C ASN A 138 -12.74 -7.53 -7.86
N LYS A 139 -12.83 -6.39 -7.18
CA LYS A 139 -13.39 -6.21 -5.82
C LYS A 139 -12.78 -7.17 -4.80
N MET A 140 -11.47 -7.34 -4.87
CA MET A 140 -10.75 -8.25 -3.98
C MET A 140 -9.45 -7.63 -3.47
N MET A 141 -9.05 -8.11 -2.30
CA MET A 141 -7.73 -7.78 -1.75
C MET A 141 -6.65 -8.43 -2.61
N THR A 142 -5.57 -7.69 -2.86
CA THR A 142 -4.36 -8.27 -3.44
C THR A 142 -3.63 -9.09 -2.38
N GLN A 143 -2.54 -9.72 -2.77
CA GLN A 143 -1.75 -10.49 -1.82
C GLN A 143 -1.30 -9.60 -0.66
N THR A 144 -1.72 -9.98 0.55
CA THR A 144 -1.33 -9.33 1.80
C THR A 144 -0.19 -10.11 2.43
N SER A 145 0.83 -9.41 2.87
CA SER A 145 1.95 -9.99 3.62
C SER A 145 2.22 -9.20 4.88
N ILE A 146 2.48 -9.91 5.95
CA ILE A 146 2.84 -9.36 7.26
C ILE A 146 4.17 -10.00 7.65
N ASN A 147 5.14 -9.17 8.01
CA ASN A 147 6.45 -9.63 8.47
C ASN A 147 6.74 -9.02 9.83
N ALA A 148 7.17 -9.86 10.76
CA ALA A 148 7.60 -9.46 12.08
C ALA A 148 9.01 -9.97 12.33
N THR A 149 9.88 -9.10 12.82
CA THR A 149 11.23 -9.45 13.20
C THR A 149 11.45 -9.02 14.64
N ARG A 150 12.00 -9.91 15.45
CA ARG A 150 12.39 -9.62 16.83
C ARG A 150 13.80 -10.10 17.09
N ASP A 151 14.65 -9.17 17.49
CA ASP A 151 16.00 -9.44 17.95
C ASP A 151 16.00 -9.69 19.46
N LEU A 152 16.35 -10.90 19.85
CA LEU A 152 16.65 -11.28 21.22
C LEU A 152 18.16 -11.29 21.38
N HIS A 153 18.64 -11.31 22.62
CA HIS A 153 20.08 -11.14 22.91
C HIS A 153 21.00 -12.04 22.07
N CYS A 154 20.63 -13.32 21.91
CA CYS A 154 21.40 -14.32 21.17
C CYS A 154 20.65 -14.89 19.97
N TRP A 155 19.39 -14.52 19.77
CA TRP A 155 18.50 -15.11 18.77
C TRP A 155 17.78 -14.04 17.99
N ARG A 156 17.52 -14.34 16.72
CA ARG A 156 16.63 -13.54 15.88
C ARG A 156 15.43 -14.38 15.45
N ILE A 157 14.25 -13.84 15.70
CA ILE A 157 12.99 -14.44 15.29
C ILE A 157 12.49 -13.65 14.08
N ASN A 158 12.20 -14.35 12.98
CA ASN A 158 11.54 -13.77 11.82
C ASN A 158 10.24 -14.56 11.58
N PHE A 159 9.16 -13.83 11.45
CA PHE A 159 7.86 -14.37 11.12
C PHE A 159 7.33 -13.68 9.88
N SER A 160 6.98 -14.44 8.86
CA SER A 160 6.37 -13.95 7.62
C SER A 160 5.06 -14.70 7.42
N TRP A 161 4.01 -13.97 7.13
CA TRP A 161 2.67 -14.50 7.01
C TRP A 161 1.90 -13.87 5.86
N VAL A 162 1.29 -14.72 5.04
CA VAL A 162 0.32 -14.38 4.00
C VAL A 162 -1.03 -14.93 4.45
N PRO A 163 -1.90 -14.12 5.10
CA PRO A 163 -3.09 -14.62 5.80
C PRO A 163 -4.20 -15.11 4.87
N PHE A 164 -4.29 -14.52 3.67
CA PHE A 164 -5.35 -14.85 2.73
C PHE A 164 -4.88 -14.69 1.28
N GLY A 165 -5.68 -15.21 0.36
CA GLY A 165 -5.40 -15.24 -1.07
C GLY A 165 -5.03 -16.65 -1.55
N ARG A 166 -4.63 -16.74 -2.80
CA ARG A 166 -4.30 -18.03 -3.45
C ARG A 166 -3.04 -18.71 -2.90
N PHE A 167 -2.15 -17.92 -2.27
CA PHE A 167 -0.85 -18.37 -1.78
C PHE A 167 -0.71 -18.16 -0.27
N GLN A 168 -1.72 -18.59 0.49
CA GLN A 168 -1.65 -18.56 1.95
C GLN A 168 -0.42 -19.33 2.42
N SER A 169 0.35 -18.72 3.29
CA SER A 169 1.58 -19.34 3.80
C SER A 169 2.05 -18.63 5.05
N TYR A 170 2.77 -19.34 5.87
CA TYR A 170 3.55 -18.73 6.94
C TYR A 170 4.96 -19.34 6.99
N ASN A 171 5.89 -18.55 7.45
CA ASN A 171 7.24 -18.95 7.72
C ASN A 171 7.68 -18.37 9.07
N LEU A 172 8.06 -19.22 9.99
CA LEU A 172 8.69 -18.84 11.26
C LEU A 172 10.11 -19.36 11.26
N SER A 173 11.08 -18.48 11.43
CA SER A 173 12.47 -18.86 11.57
C SER A 173 13.07 -18.25 12.84
N ILE A 174 13.80 -19.06 13.59
CA ILE A 174 14.55 -18.67 14.77
C ILE A 174 16.00 -19.02 14.51
N ASN A 175 16.86 -18.02 14.45
CA ASN A 175 18.27 -18.20 14.14
C ASN A 175 19.14 -17.66 15.28
N ALA A 176 20.20 -18.39 15.60
CA ALA A 176 21.22 -17.86 16.51
C ALA A 176 22.01 -16.73 15.84
N VAL A 177 22.25 -15.64 16.56
CA VAL A 177 23.01 -14.48 16.07
C VAL A 177 24.50 -14.69 16.28
N SER A 178 24.90 -15.56 17.25
CA SER A 178 26.30 -15.84 17.54
C SER A 178 26.97 -16.60 16.41
N ALA A 179 28.18 -16.17 16.02
CA ALA A 179 28.96 -16.82 14.98
C ALA A 179 29.29 -18.30 15.30
N LEU A 180 29.39 -18.66 16.58
CA LEU A 180 29.65 -20.03 17.02
C LEU A 180 28.42 -20.94 16.95
N LEU A 181 27.22 -20.39 16.84
CA LEU A 181 25.95 -21.10 16.90
C LEU A 181 25.12 -20.92 15.61
N GLN A 182 25.73 -20.48 14.50
CA GLN A 182 25.04 -20.20 13.24
C GLN A 182 24.34 -21.42 12.65
N ASP A 183 24.78 -22.62 12.96
CA ASP A 183 24.16 -23.88 12.54
C ASP A 183 22.84 -24.19 13.27
N LEU A 184 22.60 -23.50 14.41
CA LEU A 184 21.36 -23.62 15.15
C LEU A 184 20.28 -22.74 14.54
N LYS A 185 19.52 -23.36 13.64
CA LYS A 185 18.37 -22.75 12.97
C LYS A 185 17.16 -23.62 13.18
N LEU A 186 16.09 -23.03 13.70
CA LEU A 186 14.75 -23.63 13.69
C LEU A 186 13.91 -22.92 12.64
N GLU A 187 13.40 -23.67 11.67
CA GLU A 187 12.52 -23.15 10.65
C GLU A 187 11.24 -23.99 10.59
N LYS A 188 10.10 -23.33 10.71
CA LYS A 188 8.79 -23.92 10.48
C LYS A 188 8.07 -23.10 9.42
N ARG A 189 7.68 -23.76 8.34
CA ARG A 189 6.93 -23.15 7.25
C ARG A 189 5.76 -24.02 6.85
N SER A 190 4.69 -23.41 6.43
CA SER A 190 3.59 -24.06 5.74
C SER A 190 3.33 -23.27 4.45
N ARG A 191 3.23 -24.01 3.36
CA ARG A 191 2.91 -23.45 2.04
C ARG A 191 1.54 -23.95 1.62
N PHE A 192 0.92 -23.23 0.72
CA PHE A 192 -0.38 -23.61 0.14
C PHE A 192 -0.37 -25.06 -0.39
N PHE A 193 0.74 -25.51 -0.99
CA PHE A 193 0.87 -26.87 -1.54
C PHE A 193 1.08 -27.97 -0.50
N ASP A 194 1.36 -27.63 0.75
CA ASP A 194 1.56 -28.62 1.81
C ASP A 194 0.22 -29.17 2.34
N ASN A 195 -0.92 -28.57 1.94
CA ASN A 195 -2.27 -28.90 2.37
C ASN A 195 -3.13 -29.51 1.23
N LEU A 196 -2.52 -29.84 0.08
CA LEU A 196 -3.12 -30.56 -1.04
C LEU A 196 -2.71 -32.01 -1.02
#